data_e4f858142f9a910a6763380e8106c906
#
_entry.id   e4f858142f9a910a6763380e8106c906
#
_cell.length_a   1.000
_cell.length_b   1.000
_cell.length_c   1.000
_cell.angle_alpha   90.00
_cell.angle_beta   90.00
_cell.angle_gamma   90.00
#
_symmetry.space_group_name_H-M   'P 1'
#
loop_
_entity.id
_entity.type
_entity.pdbx_description
1 polymer ?
#
loop_
_entity_poly.entity_id
_entity_poly.type
_entity_poly.pdbx_seq_one_letter_code
_entity_poly.pdbx_strand_id
1 'polypeptide(L)'
;MAVIDQAQGDNFMLYNGDSAEVMQSLPDGRVDFSIYSPPFAQPGGGALYHYSSSPRDLSNARTFDEFLTHYGVIVRELYRLTKPGRMTAVHCADVP
;
A
#
# COMPACT_ATOMS: atom_id res chain seq x y z
N MET A 1 -11.09 8.49 -9.63
CA MET A 1 -9.80 8.99 -10.11
C MET A 1 -8.68 8.44 -9.23
N ALA A 2 -7.67 7.79 -9.81
CA ALA A 2 -6.60 7.14 -9.04
C ALA A 2 -5.75 8.16 -8.27
N VAL A 3 -5.47 9.31 -8.87
CA VAL A 3 -4.59 10.33 -8.29
C VAL A 3 -5.41 11.56 -7.94
N ILE A 4 -5.36 11.97 -6.68
CA ILE A 4 -6.00 13.20 -6.20
C ILE A 4 -5.15 14.40 -6.56
N ASP A 5 -3.83 14.27 -6.38
CA ASP A 5 -2.86 15.32 -6.64
C ASP A 5 -1.51 14.67 -6.91
N GLN A 6 -0.64 15.38 -7.63
CA GLN A 6 0.71 14.86 -7.88
C GLN A 6 1.71 16.00 -7.99
N ALA A 7 2.97 15.68 -7.70
CA ALA A 7 4.10 16.59 -7.84
C ALA A 7 5.27 15.85 -8.48
N GLN A 8 6.05 16.55 -9.29
CA GLN A 8 7.16 15.96 -10.02
C GLN A 8 8.40 16.81 -9.86
N GLY A 9 9.53 16.18 -9.61
CA GLY A 9 10.85 16.79 -9.68
C GLY A 9 11.67 16.18 -10.80
N ASP A 10 12.96 16.49 -10.84
CA ASP A 10 13.85 16.02 -11.91
C ASP A 10 14.01 14.49 -11.88
N ASN A 11 13.97 13.88 -10.71
CA ASN A 11 14.21 12.46 -10.53
C ASN A 11 13.25 11.80 -9.53
N PHE A 12 12.07 12.39 -9.33
CA PHE A 12 11.05 11.79 -8.48
C PHE A 12 9.64 12.20 -8.93
N MET A 13 8.66 11.41 -8.52
CA MET A 13 7.24 11.70 -8.71
C MET A 13 6.51 11.35 -7.41
N LEU A 14 5.65 12.25 -6.93
CA LEU A 14 4.79 12.03 -5.77
C LEU A 14 3.34 11.94 -6.24
N TYR A 15 2.64 10.93 -5.76
CA TYR A 15 1.21 10.75 -6.00
C TYR A 15 0.46 10.77 -4.68
N ASN A 16 -0.57 11.61 -4.58
CA ASN A 16 -1.53 11.56 -3.50
C ASN A 16 -2.78 10.85 -4.00
N GLY A 17 -3.10 9.71 -3.44
CA GLY A 17 -4.24 8.91 -3.88
C GLY A 17 -4.28 7.56 -3.18
N ASP A 18 -5.25 6.73 -3.57
CA ASP A 18 -5.30 5.34 -3.15
C ASP A 18 -4.13 4.59 -3.79
N SER A 19 -3.23 4.05 -2.98
CA SER A 19 -2.00 3.42 -3.48
C SER A 19 -2.30 2.24 -4.42
N ALA A 20 -3.32 1.45 -4.14
CA ALA A 20 -3.68 0.33 -5.01
C ALA A 20 -4.09 0.82 -6.39
N GLU A 21 -4.91 1.86 -6.46
CA GLU A 21 -5.35 2.44 -7.73
C GLU A 21 -4.20 3.10 -8.48
N VAL A 22 -3.34 3.84 -7.75
CA VAL A 22 -2.16 4.47 -8.37
C VAL A 22 -1.24 3.41 -8.96
N MET A 23 -0.95 2.35 -8.21
CA MET A 23 -0.09 1.27 -8.70
C MET A 23 -0.66 0.59 -9.94
N GLN A 24 -1.98 0.43 -10.03
CA GLN A 24 -2.63 -0.16 -11.20
C GLN A 24 -2.39 0.64 -12.49
N SER A 25 -2.12 1.94 -12.36
CA SER A 25 -1.84 2.79 -13.51
C SER A 25 -0.39 2.72 -13.98
N LEU A 26 0.49 2.06 -13.24
CA LEU A 26 1.91 1.96 -13.56
C LEU A 26 2.19 0.68 -14.37
N PRO A 27 3.17 0.72 -15.31
CA PRO A 27 3.49 -0.45 -16.13
C PRO A 27 4.15 -1.57 -15.32
N ASP A 28 3.99 -2.81 -15.81
CA ASP A 28 4.61 -3.99 -15.21
C ASP A 28 6.14 -3.89 -15.16
N GLY A 29 6.72 -4.44 -14.10
CA GLY A 29 8.16 -4.67 -14.04
C GLY A 29 9.02 -3.42 -14.13
N ARG A 30 8.58 -2.32 -13.53
CA ARG A 30 9.31 -1.04 -13.56
C ARG A 30 10.05 -0.71 -12.28
N VAL A 31 9.75 -1.40 -11.19
CA VAL A 31 10.27 -1.05 -9.87
C VAL A 31 11.46 -1.92 -9.52
N ASP A 32 12.57 -1.30 -9.17
CA ASP A 32 13.79 -1.98 -8.71
C ASP A 32 13.73 -2.30 -7.22
N PHE A 33 13.14 -1.42 -6.42
CA PHE A 33 13.04 -1.60 -4.98
C PHE A 33 11.88 -0.78 -4.45
N SER A 34 11.16 -1.34 -3.49
CA SER A 34 10.12 -0.62 -2.78
C SER A 34 10.28 -0.80 -1.28
N ILE A 35 9.86 0.21 -0.54
CA ILE A 35 9.86 0.18 0.92
C ILE A 35 8.56 0.84 1.40
N TYR A 36 7.89 0.19 2.32
CA TYR A 36 6.64 0.70 2.87
C TYR A 36 6.35 0.08 4.22
N SER A 37 5.36 0.67 4.90
CA SER A 37 4.87 0.18 6.19
C SER A 37 3.35 0.16 6.13
N PRO A 38 2.70 -1.00 6.14
CA PRO A 38 1.23 -1.03 6.21
C PRO A 38 0.77 -0.62 7.60
N PRO A 39 -0.50 -0.22 7.76
CA PRO A 39 -1.06 -0.01 9.09
C PRO A 39 -0.96 -1.30 9.91
N PHE A 40 -0.62 -1.19 11.18
CA PHE A 40 -0.48 -2.35 12.05
C PHE A 40 -1.86 -2.83 12.48
N ALA A 41 -2.23 -4.04 12.05
CA ALA A 41 -3.50 -4.66 12.41
C ALA A 41 -3.46 -5.19 13.84
N GLN A 42 -4.62 -5.18 14.53
CA GLN A 42 -4.77 -5.76 15.86
C GLN A 42 -5.44 -7.13 15.77
N PRO A 43 -5.13 -8.06 16.69
CA PRO A 43 -5.92 -9.28 16.83
C PRO A 43 -7.40 -8.92 17.11
N GLY A 44 -8.31 -9.55 16.40
CA GLY A 44 -9.74 -9.27 16.52
C GLY A 44 -10.25 -8.18 15.60
N GLY A 45 -9.37 -7.55 14.81
CA GLY A 45 -9.75 -6.61 13.78
C GLY A 45 -9.27 -5.19 14.03
N GLY A 46 -9.35 -4.35 13.00
CA GLY A 46 -8.93 -2.97 13.04
C GLY A 46 -7.43 -2.78 13.01
N ALA A 47 -7.02 -1.53 13.09
CA ALA A 47 -5.61 -1.13 13.18
C ALA A 47 -5.38 -0.35 14.47
N LEU A 48 -4.10 -0.24 14.88
CA LEU A 48 -3.73 0.53 16.06
C LEU A 48 -4.09 2.00 15.93
N TYR A 49 -3.98 2.54 14.73
CA TYR A 49 -4.23 3.94 14.42
C TYR A 49 -5.07 4.07 13.18
N HIS A 50 -5.91 5.09 13.15
CA HIS A 50 -6.70 5.47 11.98
C HIS A 50 -6.10 6.74 11.38
N TYR A 51 -5.57 6.65 10.17
CA TYR A 51 -4.83 7.75 9.53
C TYR A 51 -5.74 8.68 8.73
N SER A 52 -6.92 8.21 8.35
CA SER A 52 -7.89 9.03 7.62
C SER A 52 -9.31 8.50 7.86
N SER A 53 -10.31 9.21 7.34
CA SER A 53 -11.70 8.76 7.38
C SER A 53 -12.11 7.99 6.11
N SER A 54 -11.19 7.77 5.17
CA SER A 54 -11.49 7.08 3.93
C SER A 54 -11.80 5.60 4.18
N PRO A 55 -12.86 5.03 3.57
CA PRO A 55 -13.11 3.59 3.66
C PRO A 55 -12.07 2.75 2.92
N ARG A 56 -11.24 3.36 2.07
CA ARG A 56 -10.14 2.68 1.36
C ARG A 56 -8.85 2.65 2.16
N ASP A 57 -8.77 3.40 3.26
CA ASP A 57 -7.64 3.39 4.16
C ASP A 57 -7.63 2.07 4.93
N LEU A 58 -6.55 1.30 4.82
CA LEU A 58 -6.42 0.02 5.52
C LEU A 58 -6.55 0.15 7.04
N SER A 59 -6.19 1.33 7.60
CA SER A 59 -6.34 1.57 9.03
C SER A 59 -7.80 1.57 9.48
N ASN A 60 -8.75 1.68 8.55
CA ASN A 60 -10.18 1.68 8.83
C ASN A 60 -10.85 0.32 8.57
N ALA A 61 -10.09 -0.72 8.27
CA ALA A 61 -10.62 -2.07 8.13
C ALA A 61 -11.23 -2.54 9.45
N ARG A 62 -12.44 -3.12 9.40
CA ARG A 62 -13.19 -3.51 10.60
C ARG A 62 -12.76 -4.85 11.17
N THR A 63 -12.28 -5.75 10.31
CA THR A 63 -11.85 -7.09 10.70
C THR A 63 -10.48 -7.38 10.13
N PHE A 64 -9.80 -8.37 10.70
CA PHE A 64 -8.52 -8.82 10.19
C PHE A 64 -8.65 -9.40 8.78
N ASP A 65 -9.73 -10.13 8.50
CA ASP A 65 -9.98 -10.68 7.17
C ASP A 65 -10.20 -9.57 6.14
N GLU A 66 -10.93 -8.52 6.49
CA GLU A 66 -11.11 -7.35 5.63
C GLU A 66 -9.77 -6.67 5.36
N PHE A 67 -8.94 -6.51 6.39
CA PHE A 67 -7.58 -5.96 6.24
C PHE A 67 -6.77 -6.80 5.27
N LEU A 68 -6.74 -8.12 5.44
CA LEU A 68 -5.97 -9.02 4.57
C LEU A 68 -6.48 -9.00 3.13
N THR A 69 -7.78 -8.91 2.92
CA THR A 69 -8.36 -8.84 1.59
C THR A 69 -7.88 -7.59 0.85
N HIS A 70 -7.92 -6.44 1.51
CA HIS A 70 -7.49 -5.18 0.92
C HIS A 70 -5.97 -5.12 0.75
N TYR A 71 -5.24 -5.62 1.75
CA TYR A 71 -3.78 -5.66 1.69
C TYR A 71 -3.31 -6.58 0.57
N GLY A 72 -4.03 -7.67 0.31
CA GLY A 72 -3.71 -8.58 -0.79
C GLY A 72 -3.69 -7.90 -2.16
N VAL A 73 -4.53 -6.90 -2.37
CA VAL A 73 -4.51 -6.12 -3.61
C VAL A 73 -3.19 -5.37 -3.74
N ILE A 74 -2.74 -4.74 -2.67
CA ILE A 74 -1.47 -4.00 -2.64
C ILE A 74 -0.30 -4.95 -2.91
N VAL A 75 -0.27 -6.11 -2.27
CA VAL A 75 0.80 -7.09 -2.45
C VAL A 75 0.85 -7.60 -3.90
N ARG A 76 -0.29 -7.87 -4.51
CA ARG A 76 -0.35 -8.29 -5.91
C ARG A 76 0.21 -7.22 -6.85
N GLU A 77 -0.12 -5.96 -6.60
CA GLU A 77 0.39 -4.86 -7.42
C GLU A 77 1.89 -4.64 -7.21
N LEU A 78 2.38 -4.77 -5.99
CA LEU A 78 3.82 -4.71 -5.72
C LEU A 78 4.57 -5.83 -6.45
N TYR A 79 4.02 -7.04 -6.46
CA TYR A 79 4.61 -8.16 -7.19
C TYR A 79 4.65 -7.87 -8.70
N ARG A 80 3.56 -7.37 -9.27
CA ARG A 80 3.47 -7.05 -10.70
C ARG A 80 4.48 -5.96 -11.10
N LEU A 81 4.64 -4.94 -10.27
CA LEU A 81 5.52 -3.79 -10.54
C LEU A 81 7.00 -4.11 -10.35
N THR A 82 7.31 -5.06 -9.47
CA THR A 82 8.70 -5.36 -9.11
C THR A 82 9.36 -6.18 -10.21
N LYS A 83 10.55 -5.76 -10.64
CA LYS A 83 11.35 -6.52 -11.61
C LYS A 83 11.74 -7.87 -11.03
N PRO A 84 11.84 -8.93 -11.88
CA PRO A 84 12.30 -10.24 -11.41
C PRO A 84 13.65 -10.14 -10.69
N GLY A 85 13.76 -10.84 -9.55
CA GLY A 85 14.98 -10.85 -8.74
C GLY A 85 15.18 -9.63 -7.86
N ARG A 86 14.28 -8.68 -7.87
CA ARG A 86 14.34 -7.50 -7.01
C ARG A 86 13.51 -7.69 -5.75
N MET A 87 13.62 -6.75 -4.82
CA MET A 87 13.10 -6.92 -3.46
C MET A 87 12.16 -5.81 -3.05
N THR A 88 11.28 -6.14 -2.12
CA THR A 88 10.44 -5.18 -1.39
C THR A 88 10.75 -5.31 0.09
N ALA A 89 10.96 -4.18 0.76
CA ALA A 89 11.13 -4.15 2.21
C ALA A 89 9.83 -3.71 2.87
N VAL A 90 9.36 -4.49 3.84
CA VAL A 90 8.14 -4.20 4.58
C VAL A 90 8.50 -3.97 6.04
N HIS A 91 8.18 -2.79 6.55
CA HIS A 91 8.33 -2.48 7.97
C HIS A 91 7.01 -2.83 8.67
N CYS A 92 7.06 -3.75 9.60
CA CYS A 92 5.89 -4.19 10.36
C CYS A 92 6.27 -4.52 11.80
N ALA A 93 5.26 -4.75 12.63
CA ALA A 93 5.45 -5.10 14.04
C ALA A 93 4.53 -6.24 14.41
N ASP A 94 5.00 -7.10 15.30
CA ASP A 94 4.14 -8.08 15.96
C ASP A 94 3.32 -7.38 17.04
N VAL A 95 2.04 -7.69 17.07
CA VAL A 95 1.12 -7.20 18.10
C VAL A 95 0.74 -8.40 18.96
N PRO A 96 1.14 -8.41 20.25
CA PRO A 96 0.85 -9.53 21.14
C PRO A 96 -0.65 -9.72 21.35
#